data_9f8aef26fbbc21d647abd4205462dc13
#
_entry.id   9f8aef26fbbc21d647abd4205462dc13
#
_cell.length_a   1.000
_cell.length_b   1.000
_cell.length_c   1.000
_cell.angle_alpha   90.00
_cell.angle_beta   90.00
_cell.angle_gamma   90.00
#
_symmetry.space_group_name_H-M   'P 1'
#
loop_
_entity.id
_entity.type
_entity.pdbx_description
1 polymer ?
#
loop_
_entity_poly.entity_id
_entity_poly.type
_entity_poly.pdbx_seq_one_letter_code
_entity_poly.pdbx_strand_id
1 'polypeptide(L)'
;LVDLRTALQRPLGRAPRATQTTFNEEVKRLARMHPELGITLKPGAGDDVPESLEPLAQSVLAEAVRNAHKHADPTKVEVQVSRHEGAFVLEVSNDGVNGRQRRPGMGLRLAALEALHSGGVIEFGEREPGTWKVRLVVPHDG
;
A
#
# COMPACT_ATOMS: atom_id res chain seq x y z
N LEU A 1 -13.22 15.21 23.58
CA LEU A 1 -13.25 13.79 23.27
C LEU A 1 -13.48 13.58 21.77
N VAL A 2 -12.52 12.95 21.14
CA VAL A 2 -12.69 12.64 19.74
C VAL A 2 -13.64 11.45 19.62
N ASP A 3 -14.70 11.65 18.87
CA ASP A 3 -15.63 10.58 18.55
C ASP A 3 -14.92 9.60 17.59
N LEU A 4 -14.74 8.38 18.04
CA LEU A 4 -14.09 7.37 17.22
C LEU A 4 -14.80 7.14 15.90
N ARG A 5 -16.13 7.24 15.90
CA ARG A 5 -16.87 7.09 14.66
C ARG A 5 -16.52 8.21 13.68
N THR A 6 -16.40 9.43 14.18
CA THR A 6 -16.03 10.54 13.34
C THR A 6 -14.62 10.36 12.79
N ALA A 7 -13.69 9.91 13.64
CA ALA A 7 -12.32 9.69 13.21
C ALA A 7 -12.22 8.59 12.16
N LEU A 8 -13.01 7.53 12.31
CA LEU A 8 -13.02 6.44 11.33
C LEU A 8 -13.78 6.81 10.07
N GLN A 9 -14.86 7.56 10.20
CA GLN A 9 -15.67 7.96 9.07
C GLN A 9 -14.97 8.99 8.19
N ARG A 10 -14.11 9.81 8.77
CA ARG A 10 -13.40 10.81 7.98
C ARG A 10 -12.57 10.20 6.85
N PRO A 11 -11.74 9.17 7.12
CA PRO A 11 -11.04 8.51 6.01
C PRO A 11 -12.01 7.94 5.00
N LEU A 12 -13.09 7.33 5.45
CA LEU A 12 -14.10 6.77 4.56
C LEU A 12 -14.86 7.86 3.82
N GLY A 13 -15.19 8.96 4.52
CA GLY A 13 -15.88 10.08 3.89
C GLY A 13 -15.02 10.81 2.89
N ARG A 14 -13.71 10.61 2.95
CA ARG A 14 -12.77 11.20 2.00
C ARG A 14 -12.41 10.27 0.86
N ALA A 15 -12.96 9.06 0.86
CA ALA A 15 -12.68 8.11 -0.20
C ALA A 15 -12.86 8.72 -1.59
N PRO A 16 -13.92 9.51 -1.87
CA PRO A 16 -14.04 10.15 -3.18
C PRO A 16 -12.89 11.07 -3.52
N ARG A 17 -12.25 11.69 -2.52
CA ARG A 17 -11.11 12.55 -2.79
C ARG A 17 -9.87 11.75 -3.16
N ALA A 18 -9.72 10.58 -2.54
CA ALA A 18 -8.59 9.70 -2.86
C ALA A 18 -8.65 9.24 -4.31
N THR A 19 -9.87 9.17 -4.89
CA THR A 19 -10.04 8.75 -6.27
C THR A 19 -9.79 9.85 -7.29
N GLN A 20 -9.56 11.08 -6.85
CA GLN A 20 -9.23 12.17 -7.78
C GLN A 20 -7.88 11.96 -8.43
N THR A 21 -7.00 11.20 -7.79
CA THR A 21 -5.71 10.85 -8.31
C THR A 21 -5.67 9.35 -8.49
N THR A 22 -5.18 8.88 -9.63
CA THR A 22 -5.10 7.44 -9.85
C THR A 22 -3.93 6.85 -9.06
N PHE A 23 -3.97 5.55 -8.85
CA PHE A 23 -2.91 4.83 -8.19
C PHE A 23 -1.56 5.05 -8.90
N ASN A 24 -1.56 4.96 -10.23
CA ASN A 24 -0.34 5.16 -11.01
C ASN A 24 0.22 6.57 -10.86
N GLU A 25 -0.65 7.56 -10.84
CA GLU A 25 -0.22 8.94 -10.60
C GLU A 25 0.36 9.10 -9.21
N GLU A 26 -0.22 8.42 -8.22
CA GLU A 26 0.27 8.47 -6.85
C GLU A 26 1.65 7.82 -6.72
N VAL A 27 1.87 6.70 -7.42
CA VAL A 27 3.20 6.08 -7.45
C VAL A 27 4.23 7.07 -8.01
N LYS A 28 3.89 7.74 -9.11
CA LYS A 28 4.78 8.72 -9.72
C LYS A 28 5.05 9.89 -8.79
N ARG A 29 4.02 10.37 -8.09
CA ARG A 29 4.16 11.47 -7.15
C ARG A 29 5.12 11.11 -6.03
N LEU A 30 4.95 9.93 -5.44
CA LEU A 30 5.82 9.47 -4.36
C LEU A 30 7.25 9.25 -4.85
N ALA A 31 7.43 8.77 -6.08
CA ALA A 31 8.75 8.60 -6.66
C ALA A 31 9.47 9.94 -6.81
N ARG A 32 8.74 10.99 -7.17
CA ARG A 32 9.32 12.33 -7.26
C ARG A 32 9.63 12.93 -5.90
N MET A 33 8.77 12.67 -4.91
CA MET A 33 8.96 13.18 -3.55
C MET A 33 10.12 12.51 -2.84
N HIS A 34 10.36 11.23 -3.15
CA HIS A 34 11.38 10.43 -2.47
C HIS A 34 12.30 9.76 -3.48
N PRO A 35 13.09 10.56 -4.22
CA PRO A 35 13.97 9.97 -5.25
C PRO A 35 14.98 8.98 -4.67
N GLU A 36 15.33 9.15 -3.40
CA GLU A 36 16.28 8.26 -2.74
C GLU A 36 15.73 6.84 -2.54
N LEU A 37 14.42 6.65 -2.61
CA LEU A 37 13.81 5.34 -2.39
C LEU A 37 13.78 4.48 -3.66
N GLY A 38 14.00 5.07 -4.83
CA GLY A 38 13.97 4.31 -6.07
C GLY A 38 12.65 3.61 -6.32
N ILE A 39 11.54 4.33 -6.17
CA ILE A 39 10.20 3.75 -6.31
C ILE A 39 9.90 3.51 -7.78
N THR A 40 9.56 2.28 -8.14
CA THR A 40 9.18 1.91 -9.50
C THR A 40 7.89 1.09 -9.49
N LEU A 41 7.08 1.29 -10.52
CA LEU A 41 5.92 0.46 -10.77
C LEU A 41 6.34 -0.59 -11.79
N LYS A 42 6.22 -1.86 -11.42
CA LYS A 42 6.69 -2.95 -12.26
C LYS A 42 5.81 -3.07 -13.50
N PRO A 43 6.41 -3.04 -14.70
CA PRO A 43 5.63 -3.16 -15.92
C PRO A 43 5.08 -4.57 -16.10
N GLY A 44 4.03 -4.69 -16.89
CA GLY A 44 3.43 -5.97 -17.19
C GLY A 44 2.48 -6.49 -16.13
N ALA A 45 2.41 -5.83 -15.02
CA ALA A 45 1.37 -6.12 -14.05
C ALA A 45 0.00 -5.81 -14.65
N GLY A 46 -0.03 -4.89 -15.58
CA GLY A 46 -1.07 -4.72 -16.60
C GLY A 46 -2.45 -4.34 -16.14
N ASP A 47 -2.78 -4.64 -14.96
CA ASP A 47 -4.14 -4.45 -14.50
C ASP A 47 -4.26 -3.13 -13.74
N ASP A 48 -5.25 -2.36 -14.11
CA ASP A 48 -5.58 -1.15 -13.40
C ASP A 48 -6.17 -1.50 -12.05
N VAL A 49 -5.96 -0.61 -11.10
CA VAL A 49 -6.61 -0.72 -9.81
C VAL A 49 -8.10 -0.48 -10.02
N PRO A 50 -8.98 -1.39 -9.56
CA PRO A 50 -10.41 -1.16 -9.65
C PRO A 50 -10.79 0.14 -8.94
N GLU A 51 -11.72 0.88 -9.53
CA GLU A 51 -12.12 2.18 -8.97
C GLU A 51 -12.54 2.07 -7.51
N SER A 52 -13.28 1.02 -7.18
CA SER A 52 -13.76 0.81 -5.81
C SER A 52 -12.65 0.54 -4.81
N LEU A 53 -11.47 0.10 -5.29
CA LEU A 53 -10.34 -0.22 -4.44
C LEU A 53 -9.26 0.86 -4.45
N GLU A 54 -9.44 1.92 -5.22
CA GLU A 54 -8.47 3.00 -5.29
C GLU A 54 -8.12 3.58 -3.91
N PRO A 55 -9.09 3.94 -3.07
CA PRO A 55 -8.74 4.50 -1.76
C PRO A 55 -7.90 3.54 -0.92
N LEU A 56 -8.27 2.27 -0.89
CA LEU A 56 -7.55 1.27 -0.12
C LEU A 56 -6.15 1.05 -0.68
N ALA A 57 -6.03 0.90 -2.00
CA ALA A 57 -4.75 0.68 -2.64
C ALA A 57 -3.79 1.84 -2.38
N GLN A 58 -4.30 3.07 -2.48
CA GLN A 58 -3.47 4.25 -2.22
C GLN A 58 -3.07 4.37 -0.76
N SER A 59 -3.94 4.00 0.18
CA SER A 59 -3.61 3.95 1.60
C SER A 59 -2.48 2.96 1.87
N VAL A 60 -2.58 1.77 1.31
CA VAL A 60 -1.56 0.74 1.50
C VAL A 60 -0.24 1.18 0.90
N LEU A 61 -0.27 1.74 -0.30
CA LEU A 61 0.93 2.27 -0.96
C LEU A 61 1.61 3.32 -0.08
N ALA A 62 0.86 4.29 0.39
CA ALA A 62 1.42 5.39 1.19
C ALA A 62 2.06 4.87 2.47
N GLU A 63 1.40 3.94 3.16
CA GLU A 63 1.91 3.40 4.41
C GLU A 63 3.11 2.48 4.20
N ALA A 64 3.13 1.71 3.11
CA ALA A 64 4.27 0.88 2.79
C ALA A 64 5.50 1.72 2.48
N VAL A 65 5.32 2.81 1.72
CA VAL A 65 6.41 3.73 1.39
C VAL A 65 6.91 4.43 2.66
N ARG A 66 5.99 4.90 3.50
CA ARG A 66 6.34 5.53 4.76
C ARG A 66 7.13 4.57 5.66
N ASN A 67 6.69 3.33 5.72
CA ASN A 67 7.36 2.31 6.52
C ASN A 67 8.79 2.06 6.04
N ALA A 68 8.96 1.96 4.72
CA ALA A 68 10.29 1.81 4.14
C ALA A 68 11.17 3.01 4.45
N HIS A 69 10.62 4.22 4.31
CA HIS A 69 11.37 5.44 4.55
C HIS A 69 11.82 5.57 6.00
N LYS A 70 10.95 5.22 6.95
CA LYS A 70 11.23 5.38 8.38
C LYS A 70 12.07 4.27 8.98
N HIS A 71 11.88 3.04 8.52
CA HIS A 71 12.38 1.87 9.25
C HIS A 71 13.37 1.02 8.47
N ALA A 72 13.77 1.46 7.29
CA ALA A 72 14.73 0.74 6.47
C ALA A 72 15.69 1.74 5.83
N ASP A 73 16.71 1.21 5.18
CA ASP A 73 17.63 2.00 4.36
C ASP A 73 17.51 1.54 2.91
N PRO A 74 16.35 1.74 2.28
CA PRO A 74 16.11 1.17 0.96
C PRO A 74 16.82 1.96 -0.13
N THR A 75 17.21 1.24 -1.18
CA THR A 75 17.63 1.86 -2.43
C THR A 75 16.62 1.61 -3.53
N LYS A 76 15.65 0.72 -3.25
CA LYS A 76 14.69 0.28 -4.24
C LYS A 76 13.37 -0.08 -3.56
N VAL A 77 12.30 0.49 -4.07
CA VAL A 77 10.94 0.14 -3.68
C VAL A 77 10.21 -0.26 -4.95
N GLU A 78 9.72 -1.47 -5.00
CA GLU A 78 8.99 -1.98 -6.16
C GLU A 78 7.51 -2.11 -5.85
N VAL A 79 6.68 -1.59 -6.75
CA VAL A 79 5.23 -1.67 -6.64
C VAL A 79 4.71 -2.55 -7.76
N GLN A 80 3.87 -3.50 -7.44
CA GLN A 80 3.29 -4.40 -8.43
C GLN A 80 1.80 -4.58 -8.16
N VAL A 81 1.01 -4.42 -9.22
CA VAL A 81 -0.43 -4.64 -9.18
C VAL A 81 -0.76 -5.80 -10.12
N SER A 82 -1.57 -6.73 -9.67
CA SER A 82 -1.95 -7.86 -10.50
C SER A 82 -3.34 -8.36 -10.13
N ARG A 83 -3.88 -9.20 -11.00
CA ARG A 83 -5.10 -9.95 -10.70
C ARG A 83 -4.75 -11.42 -10.75
N HIS A 84 -5.27 -12.16 -9.79
CA HIS A 84 -4.97 -13.58 -9.70
C HIS A 84 -6.17 -14.30 -9.09
N GLU A 85 -6.75 -15.21 -9.85
CA GLU A 85 -7.85 -16.06 -9.39
C GLU A 85 -9.01 -15.28 -8.75
N GLY A 86 -9.44 -14.21 -9.40
CA GLY A 86 -10.57 -13.42 -8.91
C GLY A 86 -10.22 -12.49 -7.75
N ALA A 87 -8.95 -12.21 -7.57
CA ALA A 87 -8.51 -11.29 -6.53
C ALA A 87 -7.65 -10.19 -7.11
N PHE A 88 -7.78 -9.01 -6.55
CA PHE A 88 -6.87 -7.90 -6.78
C PHE A 88 -5.71 -8.04 -5.80
N VAL A 89 -4.48 -7.94 -6.31
CA VAL A 89 -3.28 -8.08 -5.49
C VAL A 89 -2.39 -6.86 -5.70
N LEU A 90 -2.00 -6.25 -4.60
CA LEU A 90 -1.02 -5.16 -4.59
C LEU A 90 0.15 -5.59 -3.73
N GLU A 91 1.35 -5.53 -4.29
CA GLU A 91 2.57 -5.81 -3.53
C GLU A 91 3.49 -4.61 -3.57
N VAL A 92 4.01 -4.23 -2.41
CA VAL A 92 5.04 -3.20 -2.30
C VAL A 92 6.19 -3.83 -1.53
N SER A 93 7.36 -3.89 -2.17
CA SER A 93 8.55 -4.48 -1.54
C SER A 93 9.69 -3.48 -1.51
N ASN A 94 10.53 -3.59 -0.50
CA ASN A 94 11.72 -2.76 -0.41
C ASN A 94 12.90 -3.60 0.09
N ASP A 95 14.09 -3.21 -0.37
CA ASP A 95 15.34 -3.75 0.15
C ASP A 95 15.77 -2.97 1.40
N GLY A 96 16.96 -3.19 1.88
CA GLY A 96 17.55 -2.39 2.94
C GLY A 96 16.96 -2.61 4.32
N VAL A 97 16.38 -3.78 4.56
CA VAL A 97 15.85 -4.11 5.88
C VAL A 97 17.00 -4.14 6.89
N ASN A 98 16.88 -3.36 7.96
CA ASN A 98 17.96 -3.16 8.92
C ASN A 98 17.60 -3.56 10.34
N GLY A 99 16.62 -4.41 10.51
CA GLY A 99 16.17 -4.87 11.82
C GLY A 99 15.18 -3.96 12.51
N ARG A 100 15.10 -2.70 12.10
CA ARG A 100 14.09 -1.78 12.64
C ARG A 100 12.74 -1.97 11.97
N GLN A 101 12.74 -2.54 10.76
CA GLN A 101 11.52 -2.80 9.99
C GLN A 101 10.93 -4.16 10.38
N ARG A 102 10.65 -4.33 11.66
CA ARG A 102 10.14 -5.60 12.19
C ARG A 102 8.65 -5.58 12.48
N ARG A 103 8.12 -4.39 12.74
CA ARG A 103 6.73 -4.24 13.13
C ARG A 103 6.09 -3.16 12.27
N PRO A 104 4.84 -3.37 11.89
CA PRO A 104 4.12 -2.33 11.18
C PRO A 104 3.87 -1.16 12.12
N GLY A 105 3.91 0.04 11.55
CA GLY A 105 3.44 1.21 12.26
C GLY A 105 1.93 1.23 12.34
N MET A 106 1.40 2.23 13.01
CA MET A 106 -0.04 2.38 13.16
C MET A 106 -0.74 2.48 11.79
N GLY A 107 -0.10 3.13 10.82
CA GLY A 107 -0.69 3.29 9.50
C GLY A 107 -0.96 1.98 8.79
N LEU A 108 -0.01 1.01 8.86
CA LEU A 108 -0.24 -0.31 8.26
C LEU A 108 -1.33 -1.08 9.00
N ARG A 109 -1.43 -0.90 10.32
CA ARG A 109 -2.50 -1.53 11.09
C ARG A 109 -3.86 -0.99 10.69
N LEU A 110 -3.96 0.32 10.48
CA LEU A 110 -5.21 0.93 10.02
C LEU A 110 -5.55 0.48 8.62
N ALA A 111 -4.56 0.39 7.74
CA ALA A 111 -4.78 -0.11 6.39
C ALA A 111 -5.25 -1.57 6.41
N ALA A 112 -4.74 -2.38 7.35
CA ALA A 112 -5.20 -3.75 7.51
C ALA A 112 -6.67 -3.82 7.91
N LEU A 113 -7.12 -2.92 8.77
CA LEU A 113 -8.53 -2.84 9.14
C LEU A 113 -9.39 -2.44 7.94
N GLU A 114 -8.93 -1.47 7.16
CA GLU A 114 -9.64 -1.08 5.94
C GLU A 114 -9.75 -2.26 4.96
N ALA A 115 -8.67 -3.03 4.83
CA ALA A 115 -8.67 -4.20 3.97
C ALA A 115 -9.72 -5.23 4.42
N LEU A 116 -9.79 -5.47 5.73
CA LEU A 116 -10.80 -6.39 6.27
C LEU A 116 -12.22 -5.92 5.95
N HIS A 117 -12.47 -4.62 6.03
CA HIS A 117 -13.78 -4.07 5.66
C HIS A 117 -14.11 -4.31 4.19
N SER A 118 -13.11 -4.42 3.34
CA SER A 118 -13.29 -4.68 1.91
C SER A 118 -13.28 -6.17 1.60
N GLY A 119 -13.24 -7.02 2.62
CA GLY A 119 -13.19 -8.47 2.44
C GLY A 119 -11.81 -9.00 2.11
N GLY A 120 -10.78 -8.18 2.25
CA GLY A 120 -9.42 -8.57 1.93
C GLY A 120 -8.53 -8.70 3.14
N VAL A 121 -7.26 -8.95 2.88
CA VAL A 121 -6.24 -9.08 3.93
C VAL A 121 -4.96 -8.37 3.51
N ILE A 122 -4.18 -7.96 4.49
CA ILE A 122 -2.82 -7.47 4.27
C ILE A 122 -1.86 -8.39 5.01
N GLU A 123 -0.82 -8.80 4.30
CA GLU A 123 0.29 -9.53 4.88
C GLU A 123 1.53 -8.68 4.76
N PHE A 124 2.42 -8.74 5.74
CA PHE A 124 3.68 -8.00 5.67
C PHE A 124 4.74 -8.74 6.45
N GLY A 125 5.99 -8.49 6.08
CA GLY A 125 7.14 -9.10 6.74
C GLY A 125 8.33 -9.21 5.82
N GLU A 126 9.42 -9.72 6.37
CA GLU A 126 10.61 -10.02 5.61
C GLU A 126 10.44 -11.37 4.94
N ARG A 127 10.29 -11.35 3.61
CA ARG A 127 10.02 -12.57 2.82
C ARG A 127 11.31 -13.25 2.36
N GLU A 128 12.26 -12.43 1.92
CA GLU A 128 13.59 -12.90 1.56
C GLU A 128 14.55 -12.13 2.43
N PRO A 129 15.73 -12.66 2.74
CA PRO A 129 16.68 -11.92 3.55
C PRO A 129 16.94 -10.53 2.97
N GLY A 130 16.68 -9.52 3.77
CA GLY A 130 16.88 -8.13 3.37
C GLY A 130 15.74 -7.49 2.61
N THR A 131 14.66 -8.23 2.33
CA THR A 131 13.52 -7.70 1.58
C THR A 131 12.24 -7.73 2.41
N TRP A 132 11.65 -6.58 2.60
CA TRP A 132 10.35 -6.43 3.26
C TRP A 132 9.26 -6.32 2.21
N LYS A 133 8.15 -7.00 2.45
CA LYS A 133 7.02 -6.98 1.51
C LYS A 133 5.72 -6.72 2.24
N VAL A 134 4.91 -5.84 1.66
CA VAL A 134 3.52 -5.62 2.07
C VAL A 134 2.65 -6.12 0.92
N ARG A 135 1.71 -6.99 1.21
CA ARG A 135 0.85 -7.59 0.19
C ARG A 135 -0.60 -7.45 0.58
N LEU A 136 -1.36 -6.77 -0.25
CA LEU A 136 -2.81 -6.62 -0.11
C LEU A 136 -3.49 -7.55 -1.09
N VAL A 137 -4.43 -8.35 -0.61
CA VAL A 137 -5.23 -9.24 -1.45
C VAL A 137 -6.70 -8.97 -1.16
N VAL A 138 -7.46 -8.61 -2.19
CA VAL A 138 -8.89 -8.33 -2.04
C VAL A 138 -9.65 -9.10 -3.11
N PRO A 139 -10.59 -9.99 -2.74
CA PRO A 139 -11.43 -10.62 -3.74
C PRO A 139 -12.17 -9.56 -4.54
N HIS A 140 -12.15 -9.70 -5.85
CA HIS A 140 -12.76 -8.72 -6.74
C HIS A 140 -13.18 -9.40 -8.04
N ASP A 141 -14.48 -9.41 -8.28
CA ASP A 141 -15.06 -9.93 -9.51
C ASP A 141 -15.15 -8.82 -10.53
N GLY A 142 -14.42 -8.94 -11.59
CA GLY A 142 -14.53 -7.91 -12.60
C GLY A 142 -13.31 -7.66 -13.37
#